data_4f10b7fe15f8b2ec096a804fba76e0d6
#
_entry.id   4f10b7fe15f8b2ec096a804fba76e0d6
#
_cell.length_a   1.000
_cell.length_b   1.000
_cell.length_c   1.000
_cell.angle_alpha   90.00
_cell.angle_beta   90.00
_cell.angle_gamma   90.00
#
_symmetry.space_group_name_H-M   'P 1'
#
loop_
_entity.id
_entity.type
_entity.pdbx_description
1 polymer ?
#
loop_
_entity_poly.entity_id
_entity_poly.type
_entity_poly.pdbx_seq_one_letter_code
_entity_poly.pdbx_strand_id
1 'polypeptide(L)'
;LFLVLFLGTLSAFGPFVTDLYLPALPTMSSYFNSSTSTIQLTLTGSMVGLALGQLLIGPISDKYGRKNPLIISLIVYLISTIAIIIFPNIYAMIVLRFIQGVSSAGAVVISRAISTDLYHGRELAAFFALLMAVNGLAPILSPILGSLLLELTDWRGIFVTLALIGVILLAVSFKFNESLAIEKRLDLPITKTYYSIVHVAKNRLFFALVIIQGFALATMFAYIAASPFILQTHYSLSPLMYSLCFGLNGFAIVLGSKSAGNFKEKISIKLGLSLMLLVSIYLAMALTLTLPFLFIEVGFFLLLLGLGFILPAGSAIAMSLERERAGSASAFFGFVPFFLGGVVSPLVGIGNIFHSSAIAIIICSAISFITFKLVE
;
A
#
# COMPACT_ATOMS: atom_id res chain seq x y z
N LEU A 1 -16.71 17.91 10.58
CA LEU A 1 -15.77 18.19 9.49
C LEU A 1 -14.32 18.02 9.95
N PHE A 2 -13.89 18.67 11.06
CA PHE A 2 -12.51 18.59 11.57
C PHE A 2 -12.01 17.15 11.75
N LEU A 3 -12.78 16.31 12.47
CA LEU A 3 -12.42 14.92 12.74
C LEU A 3 -12.36 14.08 11.46
N VAL A 4 -13.25 14.34 10.51
CA VAL A 4 -13.26 13.69 9.18
C VAL A 4 -11.97 13.99 8.41
N LEU A 5 -11.58 15.26 8.35
CA LEU A 5 -10.35 15.66 7.68
C LEU A 5 -9.11 15.10 8.36
N PHE A 6 -9.05 15.14 9.69
CA PHE A 6 -7.94 14.63 10.46
C PHE A 6 -7.77 13.11 10.27
N LEU A 7 -8.81 12.32 10.56
CA LEU A 7 -8.74 10.86 10.44
C LEU A 7 -8.63 10.40 8.99
N GLY A 8 -9.24 11.13 8.05
CA GLY A 8 -9.09 10.90 6.61
C GLY A 8 -7.64 11.08 6.16
N THR A 9 -6.99 12.17 6.55
CA THR A 9 -5.57 12.41 6.21
C THR A 9 -4.64 11.40 6.88
N LEU A 10 -4.88 11.03 8.15
CA LEU A 10 -4.14 9.96 8.82
C LEU A 10 -4.30 8.61 8.09
N SER A 11 -5.50 8.29 7.62
CA SER A 11 -5.77 7.06 6.88
C SER A 11 -5.07 7.03 5.51
N ALA A 12 -5.05 8.16 4.80
CA ALA A 12 -4.37 8.33 3.52
C ALA A 12 -2.84 8.45 3.64
N PHE A 13 -2.31 8.54 4.85
CA PHE A 13 -0.89 8.84 5.06
C PHE A 13 0.03 7.75 4.51
N GLY A 14 -0.38 6.47 4.57
CA GLY A 14 0.34 5.37 3.94
C GLY A 14 0.58 5.58 2.44
N PRO A 15 -0.46 5.70 1.62
CA PRO A 15 -0.34 6.03 0.20
C PRO A 15 0.45 7.32 -0.08
N PHE A 16 0.27 8.39 0.69
CA PHE A 16 1.08 9.59 0.50
C PHE A 16 2.56 9.30 0.66
N VAL A 17 2.94 8.56 1.69
CA VAL A 17 4.34 8.22 1.96
C VAL A 17 4.93 7.28 0.90
N THR A 18 4.13 6.35 0.34
CA THR A 18 4.61 5.38 -0.64
C THR A 18 4.57 5.88 -2.07
N ASP A 19 3.55 6.68 -2.44
CA ASP A 19 3.24 6.91 -3.85
C ASP A 19 3.59 8.33 -4.34
N LEU A 20 3.70 9.31 -3.42
CA LEU A 20 3.97 10.71 -3.79
C LEU A 20 5.32 10.87 -4.51
N TYR A 21 6.32 10.05 -4.19
CA TYR A 21 7.66 10.17 -4.76
C TYR A 21 7.91 9.23 -5.96
N LEU A 22 6.94 8.38 -6.33
CA LEU A 22 7.10 7.44 -7.46
C LEU A 22 7.54 8.13 -8.77
N PRO A 23 7.00 9.30 -9.14
CA PRO A 23 7.44 10.01 -10.34
C PRO A 23 8.91 10.45 -10.29
N ALA A 24 9.49 10.59 -9.08
CA ALA A 24 10.88 10.99 -8.89
C ALA A 24 11.89 9.83 -8.95
N LEU A 25 11.45 8.56 -8.93
CA LEU A 25 12.35 7.41 -8.88
C LEU A 25 13.42 7.40 -10.00
N PRO A 26 13.09 7.69 -11.29
CA PRO A 26 14.11 7.74 -12.34
C PRO A 26 15.14 8.85 -12.11
N THR A 27 14.72 10.05 -11.71
CA THR A 27 15.64 11.17 -11.44
C THR A 27 16.49 10.92 -10.20
N MET A 28 15.95 10.25 -9.19
CA MET A 28 16.70 9.81 -8.01
C MET A 28 17.75 8.75 -8.37
N SER A 29 17.46 7.82 -9.28
CA SER A 29 18.42 6.83 -9.78
C SER A 29 19.64 7.53 -10.40
N SER A 30 19.42 8.54 -11.22
CA SER A 30 20.47 9.35 -11.81
C SER A 30 21.21 10.17 -10.76
N TYR A 31 20.51 10.82 -9.81
CA TYR A 31 21.10 11.64 -8.76
C TYR A 31 22.05 10.84 -7.85
N PHE A 32 21.62 9.63 -7.41
CA PHE A 32 22.43 8.77 -6.54
C PHE A 32 23.43 7.90 -7.31
N ASN A 33 23.44 7.97 -8.64
CA ASN A 33 24.23 7.10 -9.51
C ASN A 33 24.07 5.61 -9.13
N SER A 34 22.84 5.20 -8.92
CA SER A 34 22.46 3.88 -8.37
C SER A 34 21.62 3.10 -9.36
N SER A 35 21.71 1.77 -9.29
CA SER A 35 20.88 0.89 -10.12
C SER A 35 19.40 1.05 -9.81
N THR A 36 18.54 0.73 -10.78
CA THR A 36 17.07 0.70 -10.61
C THR A 36 16.66 -0.15 -9.41
N SER A 37 17.26 -1.33 -9.25
CA SER A 37 16.97 -2.21 -8.10
C SER A 37 17.32 -1.55 -6.77
N THR A 38 18.47 -0.84 -6.68
CA THR A 38 18.86 -0.14 -5.45
C THR A 38 17.90 1.00 -5.10
N ILE A 39 17.44 1.75 -6.09
CA ILE A 39 16.42 2.80 -5.85
C ILE A 39 15.08 2.17 -5.41
N GLN A 40 14.69 1.07 -6.01
CA GLN A 40 13.46 0.36 -5.62
C GLN A 40 13.52 -0.20 -4.18
N LEU A 41 14.70 -0.44 -3.62
CA LEU A 41 14.84 -0.77 -2.19
C LEU A 41 14.34 0.36 -1.27
N THR A 42 14.29 1.61 -1.73
CA THR A 42 13.67 2.70 -0.95
C THR A 42 12.16 2.52 -0.84
N LEU A 43 11.50 2.00 -1.89
CA LEU A 43 10.09 1.62 -1.86
C LEU A 43 9.88 0.37 -1.00
N THR A 44 10.73 -0.64 -1.17
CA THR A 44 10.76 -1.84 -0.32
C THR A 44 10.85 -1.48 1.16
N GLY A 45 11.81 -0.64 1.54
CA GLY A 45 11.98 -0.20 2.92
C GLY A 45 10.69 0.38 3.49
N SER A 46 10.07 1.30 2.77
CA SER A 46 8.80 1.91 3.18
C SER A 46 7.66 0.91 3.29
N MET A 47 7.51 -0.01 2.33
CA MET A 47 6.43 -1.00 2.31
C MET A 47 6.58 -2.05 3.41
N VAL A 48 7.79 -2.61 3.58
CA VAL A 48 8.09 -3.56 4.66
C VAL A 48 7.94 -2.89 6.02
N GLY A 49 8.39 -1.64 6.13
CA GLY A 49 8.17 -0.82 7.32
C GLY A 49 6.68 -0.64 7.62
N LEU A 50 5.87 -0.27 6.63
CA LEU A 50 4.43 -0.10 6.76
C LEU A 50 3.75 -1.42 7.17
N ALA A 51 4.15 -2.54 6.57
CA ALA A 51 3.66 -3.87 6.90
C ALA A 51 3.92 -4.21 8.37
N LEU A 52 5.17 -4.14 8.81
CA LEU A 52 5.55 -4.44 10.19
C LEU A 52 4.92 -3.46 11.18
N GLY A 53 4.88 -2.17 10.84
CA GLY A 53 4.24 -1.15 11.66
C GLY A 53 2.76 -1.42 11.92
N GLN A 54 2.02 -1.95 10.93
CA GLN A 54 0.62 -2.34 11.13
C GLN A 54 0.47 -3.45 12.18
N LEU A 55 1.39 -4.42 12.22
CA LEU A 55 1.38 -5.47 13.23
C LEU A 55 1.77 -4.95 14.63
N LEU A 56 2.71 -4.01 14.69
CA LEU A 56 3.29 -3.55 15.96
C LEU A 56 2.44 -2.49 16.65
N ILE A 57 2.00 -1.47 15.91
CA ILE A 57 1.42 -0.25 16.51
C ILE A 57 -0.03 -0.46 16.94
N GLY A 58 -0.77 -1.36 16.27
CA GLY A 58 -2.15 -1.70 16.67
C GLY A 58 -2.22 -2.11 18.15
N PRO A 59 -1.60 -3.23 18.54
CA PRO A 59 -1.59 -3.70 19.93
C PRO A 59 -0.99 -2.69 20.94
N ILE A 60 0.01 -1.91 20.52
CA ILE A 60 0.59 -0.85 21.35
C ILE A 60 -0.46 0.21 21.64
N SER A 61 -1.23 0.63 20.61
CA SER A 61 -2.27 1.65 20.78
C SER A 61 -3.48 1.14 21.58
N ASP A 62 -3.78 -0.16 21.53
CA ASP A 62 -4.82 -0.78 22.35
C ASP A 62 -4.43 -0.82 23.84
N LYS A 63 -3.16 -0.92 24.14
CA LYS A 63 -2.64 -1.00 25.52
C LYS A 63 -2.40 0.37 26.14
N TYR A 64 -1.77 1.30 25.40
CA TYR A 64 -1.32 2.59 25.94
C TYR A 64 -2.24 3.77 25.61
N GLY A 65 -3.36 3.51 24.90
CA GLY A 65 -4.24 4.55 24.38
C GLY A 65 -3.83 4.98 22.97
N ARG A 66 -4.68 5.75 22.29
CA ARG A 66 -4.49 6.14 20.87
C ARG A 66 -3.52 7.30 20.71
N LYS A 67 -3.68 8.34 21.58
CA LYS A 67 -2.98 9.62 21.43
C LYS A 67 -1.47 9.51 21.51
N ASN A 68 -0.94 8.88 22.56
CA ASN A 68 0.51 8.83 22.79
C ASN A 68 1.25 8.04 21.71
N PRO A 69 0.82 6.80 21.32
CA PRO A 69 1.46 6.07 20.22
C PRO A 69 1.37 6.82 18.88
N LEU A 70 0.27 7.56 18.61
CA LEU A 70 0.15 8.38 17.42
C LEU A 70 1.18 9.52 17.39
N ILE A 71 1.31 10.25 18.50
CA ILE A 71 2.30 11.34 18.63
C ILE A 71 3.72 10.81 18.44
N ILE A 72 4.08 9.69 19.10
CA ILE A 72 5.40 9.09 18.99
C ILE A 72 5.66 8.65 17.53
N SER A 73 4.68 8.02 16.89
CA SER A 73 4.78 7.61 15.48
C SER A 73 5.02 8.82 14.57
N LEU A 74 4.28 9.91 14.73
CA LEU A 74 4.45 11.13 13.92
C LEU A 74 5.79 11.84 14.19
N ILE A 75 6.31 11.83 15.42
CA ILE A 75 7.65 12.36 15.75
C ILE A 75 8.73 11.52 15.04
N VAL A 76 8.68 10.18 15.15
CA VAL A 76 9.65 9.29 14.49
C VAL A 76 9.57 9.43 12.96
N TYR A 77 8.36 9.58 12.42
CA TYR A 77 8.13 9.88 11.01
C TYR A 77 8.82 11.17 10.57
N LEU A 78 8.64 12.25 11.33
CA LEU A 78 9.26 13.55 11.01
C LEU A 78 10.77 13.50 11.08
N ILE A 79 11.34 12.88 12.12
CA ILE A 79 12.79 12.72 12.26
C ILE A 79 13.35 11.96 11.05
N SER A 80 12.75 10.83 10.68
CA SER A 80 13.20 10.03 9.54
C SER A 80 13.04 10.79 8.21
N THR A 81 11.96 11.54 8.03
CA THR A 81 11.71 12.33 6.81
C THR A 81 12.71 13.48 6.68
N ILE A 82 12.98 14.21 7.76
CA ILE A 82 13.99 15.29 7.78
C ILE A 82 15.39 14.71 7.53
N ALA A 83 15.70 13.56 8.12
CA ALA A 83 16.99 12.89 7.90
C ALA A 83 17.18 12.48 6.43
N ILE A 84 16.13 12.03 5.73
CA ILE A 84 16.17 11.74 4.27
C ILE A 84 16.57 12.97 3.48
N ILE A 85 16.08 14.16 3.85
CA ILE A 85 16.38 15.40 3.15
C ILE A 85 17.84 15.83 3.37
N ILE A 86 18.35 15.68 4.60
CA ILE A 86 19.66 16.16 5.02
C ILE A 86 20.78 15.22 4.60
N PHE A 87 20.56 13.91 4.62
CA PHE A 87 21.59 12.90 4.35
C PHE A 87 21.37 12.25 2.97
N PRO A 88 21.97 12.81 1.87
CA PRO A 88 21.78 12.30 0.53
C PRO A 88 22.66 11.06 0.26
N ASN A 89 22.40 9.99 1.00
CA ASN A 89 23.02 8.69 0.83
C ASN A 89 21.94 7.63 0.61
N ILE A 90 22.05 6.86 -0.47
CA ILE A 90 21.00 5.91 -0.87
C ILE A 90 20.78 4.81 0.18
N TYR A 91 21.84 4.30 0.81
CA TYR A 91 21.72 3.26 1.83
C TYR A 91 21.10 3.80 3.11
N ALA A 92 21.49 5.01 3.54
CA ALA A 92 20.85 5.69 4.65
C ALA A 92 19.36 5.94 4.34
N MET A 93 19.04 6.34 3.11
CA MET A 93 17.66 6.56 2.68
C MET A 93 16.84 5.27 2.75
N ILE A 94 17.35 4.12 2.33
CA ILE A 94 16.65 2.83 2.44
C ILE A 94 16.25 2.54 3.89
N VAL A 95 17.19 2.70 4.84
CA VAL A 95 16.93 2.49 6.27
C VAL A 95 15.92 3.52 6.81
N LEU A 96 16.09 4.79 6.46
CA LEU A 96 15.19 5.86 6.89
C LEU A 96 13.78 5.68 6.31
N ARG A 97 13.66 5.19 5.09
CA ARG A 97 12.37 4.83 4.47
C ARG A 97 11.68 3.67 5.20
N PHE A 98 12.46 2.69 5.68
CA PHE A 98 11.91 1.64 6.55
C PHE A 98 11.35 2.21 7.85
N ILE A 99 12.11 3.07 8.54
CA ILE A 99 11.65 3.73 9.77
C ILE A 99 10.42 4.61 9.50
N GLN A 100 10.44 5.36 8.40
CA GLN A 100 9.32 6.18 7.95
C GLN A 100 8.07 5.33 7.66
N GLY A 101 8.24 4.15 7.06
CA GLY A 101 7.16 3.19 6.82
C GLY A 101 6.56 2.66 8.12
N VAL A 102 7.39 2.18 9.06
CA VAL A 102 6.92 1.71 10.39
C VAL A 102 6.11 2.79 11.08
N SER A 103 6.62 4.02 11.11
CA SER A 103 5.97 5.12 11.81
C SER A 103 4.71 5.61 11.11
N SER A 104 4.65 5.65 9.77
CA SER A 104 3.44 6.02 9.04
C SER A 104 2.30 5.02 9.22
N ALA A 105 2.61 3.74 9.47
CA ALA A 105 1.62 2.74 9.82
C ALA A 105 0.82 3.12 11.07
N GLY A 106 1.44 3.83 12.02
CA GLY A 106 0.77 4.33 13.21
C GLY A 106 -0.39 5.26 12.87
N ALA A 107 -0.19 6.19 11.94
CA ALA A 107 -1.26 7.08 11.49
C ALA A 107 -2.43 6.28 10.88
N VAL A 108 -2.13 5.32 10.00
CA VAL A 108 -3.13 4.50 9.31
C VAL A 108 -3.93 3.61 10.26
N VAL A 109 -3.24 2.90 11.16
CA VAL A 109 -3.89 1.96 12.09
C VAL A 109 -4.69 2.69 13.16
N ILE A 110 -4.09 3.75 13.75
CA ILE A 110 -4.72 4.48 14.84
C ILE A 110 -5.91 5.29 14.34
N SER A 111 -5.90 5.80 13.09
CA SER A 111 -7.08 6.48 12.52
C SER A 111 -8.31 5.57 12.48
N ARG A 112 -8.13 4.30 12.09
CA ARG A 112 -9.21 3.30 12.09
C ARG A 112 -9.67 2.95 13.50
N ALA A 113 -8.72 2.80 14.44
CA ALA A 113 -9.02 2.51 15.83
C ALA A 113 -9.80 3.65 16.50
N ILE A 114 -9.40 4.91 16.31
CA ILE A 114 -10.14 6.09 16.80
C ILE A 114 -11.56 6.10 16.22
N SER A 115 -11.71 5.74 14.94
CA SER A 115 -13.04 5.69 14.31
C SER A 115 -13.96 4.67 14.99
N THR A 116 -13.43 3.51 15.38
CA THR A 116 -14.19 2.48 16.11
C THR A 116 -14.48 2.88 17.56
N ASP A 117 -13.61 3.68 18.17
CA ASP A 117 -13.81 4.17 19.54
C ASP A 117 -14.93 5.23 19.62
N LEU A 118 -15.07 6.08 18.58
CA LEU A 118 -15.96 7.25 18.58
C LEU A 118 -17.33 6.99 17.92
N TYR A 119 -17.39 6.10 16.92
CA TYR A 119 -18.61 5.86 16.15
C TYR A 119 -19.10 4.42 16.33
N HIS A 120 -20.42 4.22 16.22
CA HIS A 120 -21.05 2.92 16.37
C HIS A 120 -22.13 2.68 15.29
N GLY A 121 -22.44 1.42 15.03
CA GLY A 121 -23.53 1.03 14.14
C GLY A 121 -23.45 1.69 12.75
N ARG A 122 -24.55 2.37 12.35
CA ARG A 122 -24.66 2.99 11.03
C ARG A 122 -23.69 4.16 10.80
N GLU A 123 -23.38 4.92 11.86
CA GLU A 123 -22.44 6.05 11.78
C GLU A 123 -21.02 5.56 11.53
N LEU A 124 -20.60 4.48 12.19
CA LEU A 124 -19.30 3.84 11.96
C LEU A 124 -19.21 3.33 10.52
N ALA A 125 -20.25 2.67 10.02
CA ALA A 125 -20.25 2.18 8.64
C ALA A 125 -20.13 3.33 7.61
N ALA A 126 -20.84 4.43 7.82
CA ALA A 126 -20.75 5.62 6.97
C ALA A 126 -19.35 6.26 7.03
N PHE A 127 -18.75 6.32 8.22
CA PHE A 127 -17.41 6.87 8.40
C PHE A 127 -16.34 5.99 7.75
N PHE A 128 -16.43 4.67 7.89
CA PHE A 128 -15.53 3.75 7.18
C PHE A 128 -15.68 3.83 5.67
N ALA A 129 -16.89 4.00 5.14
CA ALA A 129 -17.09 4.20 3.70
C ALA A 129 -16.36 5.47 3.21
N LEU A 130 -16.38 6.54 3.99
CA LEU A 130 -15.61 7.76 3.70
C LEU A 130 -14.10 7.52 3.76
N LEU A 131 -13.58 6.82 4.79
CA LEU A 131 -12.16 6.47 4.88
C LEU A 131 -11.73 5.59 3.70
N MET A 132 -12.57 4.66 3.26
CA MET A 132 -12.31 3.83 2.08
C MET A 132 -12.27 4.65 0.80
N ALA A 133 -13.16 5.64 0.64
CA ALA A 133 -13.12 6.57 -0.50
C ALA A 133 -11.80 7.38 -0.51
N VAL A 134 -11.38 7.91 0.64
CA VAL A 134 -10.10 8.62 0.78
C VAL A 134 -8.92 7.71 0.46
N ASN A 135 -8.90 6.48 0.98
CA ASN A 135 -7.86 5.49 0.70
C ASN A 135 -7.83 5.06 -0.78
N GLY A 136 -8.97 5.05 -1.46
CA GLY A 136 -9.04 4.76 -2.90
C GLY A 136 -8.55 5.92 -3.77
N LEU A 137 -8.80 7.16 -3.36
CA LEU A 137 -8.37 8.36 -4.09
C LEU A 137 -6.90 8.72 -3.82
N ALA A 138 -6.39 8.45 -2.62
CA ALA A 138 -5.03 8.83 -2.24
C ALA A 138 -3.94 8.27 -3.17
N PRO A 139 -3.93 6.99 -3.57
CA PRO A 139 -2.95 6.47 -4.53
C PRO A 139 -3.06 7.11 -5.92
N ILE A 140 -4.27 7.53 -6.33
CA ILE A 140 -4.48 8.21 -7.61
C ILE A 140 -3.91 9.64 -7.58
N LEU A 141 -4.21 10.37 -6.51
CA LEU A 141 -3.82 11.77 -6.37
C LEU A 141 -2.35 11.95 -5.99
N SER A 142 -1.77 11.02 -5.22
CA SER A 142 -0.40 11.14 -4.72
C SER A 142 0.64 11.31 -5.83
N PRO A 143 0.73 10.45 -6.86
CA PRO A 143 1.73 10.64 -7.92
C PRO A 143 1.48 11.91 -8.75
N ILE A 144 0.21 12.32 -8.93
CA ILE A 144 -0.13 13.55 -9.64
C ILE A 144 0.41 14.76 -8.87
N LEU A 145 0.17 14.83 -7.57
CA LEU A 145 0.75 15.87 -6.71
C LEU A 145 2.27 15.81 -6.69
N GLY A 146 2.84 14.60 -6.66
CA GLY A 146 4.29 14.40 -6.73
C GLY A 146 4.90 14.92 -8.02
N SER A 147 4.25 14.67 -9.17
CA SER A 147 4.73 15.17 -10.47
C SER A 147 4.65 16.69 -10.57
N LEU A 148 3.59 17.31 -10.06
CA LEU A 148 3.46 18.76 -10.01
C LEU A 148 4.53 19.40 -9.10
N LEU A 149 4.86 18.77 -8.00
CA LEU A 149 5.97 19.22 -7.15
C LEU A 149 7.31 19.14 -7.87
N LEU A 150 7.54 18.11 -8.69
CA LEU A 150 8.78 17.96 -9.47
C LEU A 150 8.95 19.03 -10.57
N GLU A 151 7.89 19.68 -11.01
CA GLU A 151 7.99 20.86 -11.89
C GLU A 151 8.55 22.08 -11.16
N LEU A 152 8.38 22.16 -9.84
CA LEU A 152 8.77 23.30 -9.00
C LEU A 152 10.07 23.06 -8.25
N THR A 153 10.38 21.79 -7.95
CA THR A 153 11.53 21.41 -7.10
C THR A 153 12.17 20.11 -7.57
N ASP A 154 13.22 19.66 -6.87
CA ASP A 154 13.75 18.31 -7.03
C ASP A 154 13.01 17.29 -6.11
N TRP A 155 13.48 16.03 -6.09
CA TRP A 155 12.93 14.98 -5.25
C TRP A 155 12.85 15.32 -3.76
N ARG A 156 13.71 16.22 -3.25
CA ARG A 156 13.70 16.67 -1.85
C ARG A 156 12.44 17.47 -1.52
N GLY A 157 11.92 18.25 -2.47
CA GLY A 157 10.69 19.01 -2.29
C GLY A 157 9.49 18.11 -1.98
N ILE A 158 9.47 16.89 -2.51
CA ILE A 158 8.46 15.89 -2.16
C ILE A 158 8.56 15.51 -0.68
N PHE A 159 9.76 15.24 -0.17
CA PHE A 159 9.96 14.91 1.25
C PHE A 159 9.73 16.12 2.18
N VAL A 160 10.01 17.34 1.72
CA VAL A 160 9.62 18.57 2.45
C VAL A 160 8.11 18.66 2.57
N THR A 161 7.37 18.42 1.49
CA THR A 161 5.90 18.40 1.51
C THR A 161 5.37 17.33 2.46
N LEU A 162 5.94 16.12 2.43
CA LEU A 162 5.61 15.04 3.37
C LEU A 162 5.91 15.44 4.82
N ALA A 163 7.01 16.12 5.09
CA ALA A 163 7.34 16.65 6.42
C ALA A 163 6.33 17.70 6.88
N LEU A 164 5.91 18.61 5.99
CA LEU A 164 4.89 19.64 6.32
C LEU A 164 3.56 18.99 6.68
N ILE A 165 3.11 17.99 5.92
CA ILE A 165 1.89 17.22 6.26
C ILE A 165 2.07 16.55 7.62
N GLY A 166 3.22 15.94 7.89
CA GLY A 166 3.54 15.33 9.18
C GLY A 166 3.50 16.33 10.36
N VAL A 167 4.03 17.54 10.17
CA VAL A 167 3.99 18.62 11.18
C VAL A 167 2.55 19.03 11.48
N ILE A 168 1.72 19.21 10.44
CA ILE A 168 0.30 19.55 10.60
C ILE A 168 -0.42 18.46 11.38
N LEU A 169 -0.23 17.18 11.00
CA LEU A 169 -0.84 16.04 11.69
C LEU A 169 -0.38 15.94 13.15
N LEU A 170 0.91 16.18 13.43
CA LEU A 170 1.45 16.18 14.77
C LEU A 170 0.83 17.31 15.61
N ALA A 171 0.76 18.52 15.07
CA ALA A 171 0.16 19.67 15.75
C ALA A 171 -1.32 19.43 16.10
N VAL A 172 -2.06 18.81 15.17
CA VAL A 172 -3.46 18.42 15.40
C VAL A 172 -3.57 17.29 16.44
N SER A 173 -2.65 16.32 16.42
CA SER A 173 -2.63 15.21 17.38
C SER A 173 -2.41 15.67 18.82
N PHE A 174 -1.65 16.74 19.05
CA PHE A 174 -1.52 17.31 20.39
C PHE A 174 -2.84 17.87 20.94
N LYS A 175 -3.68 18.44 20.07
CA LYS A 175 -5.00 18.99 20.44
C LYS A 175 -6.09 17.90 20.51
N PHE A 176 -5.84 16.73 19.95
CA PHE A 176 -6.78 15.62 19.98
C PHE A 176 -6.87 15.04 21.39
N ASN A 177 -8.09 14.77 21.87
CA ASN A 177 -8.32 14.10 23.14
C ASN A 177 -8.25 12.57 22.97
N GLU A 178 -7.78 11.88 24.01
CA GLU A 178 -7.74 10.41 24.01
C GLU A 178 -9.15 9.84 23.77
N SER A 179 -9.26 8.91 22.80
CA SER A 179 -10.54 8.27 22.47
C SER A 179 -10.77 6.96 23.21
N LEU A 180 -9.70 6.29 23.65
CA LEU A 180 -9.79 5.00 24.34
C LEU A 180 -9.78 5.20 25.86
N ALA A 181 -10.93 5.00 26.50
CA ALA A 181 -11.06 5.06 27.95
C ALA A 181 -10.10 4.06 28.63
N ILE A 182 -9.58 4.40 29.82
CA ILE A 182 -8.58 3.61 30.54
C ILE A 182 -9.10 2.19 30.80
N GLU A 183 -10.37 2.06 31.14
CA GLU A 183 -11.05 0.79 31.45
C GLU A 183 -11.19 -0.15 30.24
N LYS A 184 -11.08 0.41 29.03
CA LYS A 184 -11.17 -0.35 27.76
C LYS A 184 -9.81 -0.72 27.19
N ARG A 185 -8.72 -0.29 27.84
CA ARG A 185 -7.37 -0.60 27.38
C ARG A 185 -7.05 -2.08 27.61
N LEU A 186 -6.21 -2.60 26.69
CA LEU A 186 -5.80 -4.00 26.76
C LEU A 186 -4.97 -4.27 28.03
N ASP A 187 -5.49 -5.05 28.96
CA ASP A 187 -4.82 -5.43 30.21
C ASP A 187 -3.87 -6.65 30.03
N LEU A 188 -3.89 -7.26 28.85
CA LEU A 188 -3.07 -8.43 28.55
C LEU A 188 -1.66 -8.02 28.06
N PRO A 189 -0.64 -8.87 28.27
CA PRO A 189 0.67 -8.65 27.65
C PRO A 189 0.53 -8.70 26.12
N ILE A 190 1.21 -7.76 25.43
CA ILE A 190 1.18 -7.62 23.97
C ILE A 190 1.54 -8.93 23.25
N THR A 191 2.37 -9.78 23.86
CA THR A 191 2.72 -11.11 23.35
C THR A 191 1.51 -12.01 23.11
N LYS A 192 0.43 -11.88 23.90
CA LYS A 192 -0.82 -12.65 23.68
C LYS A 192 -1.56 -12.21 22.41
N THR A 193 -1.47 -10.95 22.05
CA THR A 193 -2.05 -10.45 20.78
C THR A 193 -1.32 -11.07 19.58
N TYR A 194 0.00 -11.17 19.62
CA TYR A 194 0.76 -11.85 18.55
C TYR A 194 0.44 -13.34 18.46
N TYR A 195 0.17 -13.99 19.60
CA TYR A 195 -0.28 -15.37 19.59
C TYR A 195 -1.63 -15.54 18.87
N SER A 196 -2.52 -14.58 19.01
CA SER A 196 -3.78 -14.55 18.26
C SER A 196 -3.55 -14.44 16.74
N ILE A 197 -2.58 -13.64 16.28
CA ILE A 197 -2.21 -13.53 14.86
C ILE A 197 -1.69 -14.88 14.33
N VAL A 198 -0.82 -15.55 15.08
CA VAL A 198 -0.34 -16.89 14.71
C VAL A 198 -1.47 -17.92 14.65
N HIS A 199 -2.46 -17.78 15.55
CA HIS A 199 -3.62 -18.68 15.55
C HIS A 199 -4.49 -18.50 14.31
N VAL A 200 -4.78 -17.26 13.93
CA VAL A 200 -5.53 -16.94 12.69
C VAL A 200 -4.81 -17.49 11.45
N ALA A 201 -3.48 -17.40 11.41
CA ALA A 201 -2.67 -17.93 10.30
C ALA A 201 -2.74 -19.47 10.16
N LYS A 202 -3.18 -20.21 11.20
CA LYS A 202 -3.38 -21.66 11.13
C LYS A 202 -4.67 -22.08 10.42
N ASN A 203 -5.63 -21.18 10.26
CA ASN A 203 -6.83 -21.45 9.48
C ASN A 203 -6.46 -21.55 8.00
N ARG A 204 -6.51 -22.75 7.44
CA ARG A 204 -6.04 -23.05 6.07
C ARG A 204 -6.74 -22.23 5.01
N LEU A 205 -8.07 -22.06 5.12
CA LEU A 205 -8.83 -21.30 4.12
C LEU A 205 -8.55 -19.80 4.23
N PHE A 206 -8.48 -19.27 5.45
CA PHE A 206 -8.08 -17.88 5.69
C PHE A 206 -6.68 -17.62 5.14
N PHE A 207 -5.70 -18.48 5.46
CA PHE A 207 -4.33 -18.37 4.99
C PHE A 207 -4.23 -18.40 3.47
N ALA A 208 -4.98 -19.31 2.81
CA ALA A 208 -5.04 -19.37 1.36
C ALA A 208 -5.57 -18.06 0.74
N LEU A 209 -6.64 -17.46 1.32
CA LEU A 209 -7.15 -16.17 0.87
C LEU A 209 -6.14 -15.03 1.06
N VAL A 210 -5.38 -15.05 2.17
CA VAL A 210 -4.29 -14.10 2.40
C VAL A 210 -3.19 -14.24 1.34
N ILE A 211 -2.83 -15.45 0.96
CA ILE A 211 -1.84 -15.72 -0.09
C ILE A 211 -2.37 -15.29 -1.46
N ILE A 212 -3.61 -15.63 -1.80
CA ILE A 212 -4.26 -15.24 -3.05
C ILE A 212 -4.22 -13.71 -3.21
N GLN A 213 -4.72 -12.98 -2.22
CA GLN A 213 -4.76 -11.51 -2.27
C GLN A 213 -3.37 -10.91 -2.14
N GLY A 214 -2.50 -11.53 -1.35
CA GLY A 214 -1.11 -11.10 -1.17
C GLY A 214 -0.33 -11.10 -2.48
N PHE A 215 -0.39 -12.20 -3.24
CA PHE A 215 0.29 -12.29 -4.53
C PHE A 215 -0.42 -11.48 -5.64
N ALA A 216 -1.75 -11.36 -5.60
CA ALA A 216 -2.47 -10.46 -6.50
C ALA A 216 -2.02 -9.00 -6.29
N LEU A 217 -1.87 -8.55 -5.04
CA LEU A 217 -1.33 -7.22 -4.71
C LEU A 217 0.17 -7.12 -5.01
N ALA A 218 0.96 -8.19 -4.82
CA ALA A 218 2.38 -8.20 -5.22
C ALA A 218 2.55 -7.98 -6.73
N THR A 219 1.61 -8.50 -7.56
CA THR A 219 1.56 -8.19 -9.00
C THR A 219 1.38 -6.68 -9.25
N MET A 220 0.49 -6.03 -8.51
CA MET A 220 0.33 -4.57 -8.57
C MET A 220 1.60 -3.85 -8.12
N PHE A 221 2.25 -4.31 -7.06
CA PHE A 221 3.49 -3.69 -6.59
C PHE A 221 4.66 -3.89 -7.56
N ALA A 222 4.70 -5.01 -8.31
CA ALA A 222 5.64 -5.18 -9.42
C ALA A 222 5.40 -4.10 -10.51
N TYR A 223 4.15 -3.85 -10.87
CA TYR A 223 3.78 -2.74 -11.76
C TYR A 223 4.20 -1.38 -11.18
N ILE A 224 3.87 -1.09 -9.91
CA ILE A 224 4.21 0.18 -9.26
C ILE A 224 5.72 0.44 -9.28
N ALA A 225 6.54 -0.57 -8.99
CA ALA A 225 7.99 -0.45 -8.97
C ALA A 225 8.61 -0.31 -10.37
N ALA A 226 8.03 -0.95 -11.39
CA ALA A 226 8.56 -0.96 -12.75
C ALA A 226 8.11 0.25 -13.57
N SER A 227 6.84 0.65 -13.43
CA SER A 227 6.20 1.62 -14.33
C SER A 227 6.88 2.99 -14.41
N PRO A 228 7.46 3.60 -13.35
CA PRO A 228 8.16 4.86 -13.49
C PRO A 228 9.35 4.78 -14.47
N PHE A 229 10.11 3.68 -14.40
CA PHE A 229 11.26 3.48 -15.28
C PHE A 229 10.85 3.09 -16.69
N ILE A 230 9.86 2.22 -16.83
CA ILE A 230 9.35 1.83 -18.16
C ILE A 230 8.76 3.03 -18.87
N LEU A 231 7.84 3.76 -18.22
CA LEU A 231 7.09 4.83 -18.86
C LEU A 231 7.92 6.11 -19.02
N GLN A 232 8.69 6.53 -18.02
CA GLN A 232 9.45 7.78 -18.11
C GLN A 232 10.80 7.58 -18.77
N THR A 233 11.57 6.51 -18.43
CA THR A 233 12.92 6.35 -18.98
C THR A 233 12.92 5.78 -20.39
N HIS A 234 12.13 4.75 -20.67
CA HIS A 234 12.10 4.10 -21.99
C HIS A 234 11.17 4.82 -22.97
N TYR A 235 9.89 5.07 -22.57
CA TYR A 235 8.92 5.74 -23.43
C TYR A 235 8.99 7.27 -23.34
N SER A 236 9.90 7.82 -22.55
CA SER A 236 10.14 9.27 -22.42
C SER A 236 8.90 10.09 -22.05
N LEU A 237 7.95 9.47 -21.28
CA LEU A 237 6.81 10.21 -20.75
C LEU A 237 7.26 11.20 -19.69
N SER A 238 6.64 12.38 -19.67
CA SER A 238 6.85 13.32 -18.56
C SER A 238 6.34 12.73 -17.23
N PRO A 239 6.87 13.19 -16.07
CA PRO A 239 6.38 12.77 -14.75
C PRO A 239 4.86 12.94 -14.60
N LEU A 240 4.30 14.03 -15.16
CA LEU A 240 2.85 14.28 -15.13
C LEU A 240 2.09 13.23 -15.97
N MET A 241 2.54 12.94 -17.20
CA MET A 241 1.89 11.95 -18.06
C MET A 241 1.95 10.55 -17.43
N TYR A 242 3.10 10.17 -16.86
CA TYR A 242 3.23 8.96 -16.06
C TYR A 242 2.18 8.90 -14.93
N SER A 243 2.02 10.00 -14.19
CA SER A 243 1.09 10.06 -13.06
C SER A 243 -0.37 9.99 -13.49
N LEU A 244 -0.72 10.52 -14.67
CA LEU A 244 -2.05 10.38 -15.26
C LEU A 244 -2.34 8.92 -15.66
N CYS A 245 -1.36 8.22 -16.27
CA CYS A 245 -1.47 6.79 -16.56
C CYS A 245 -1.65 5.98 -15.26
N PHE A 246 -0.86 6.30 -14.24
CA PHE A 246 -1.00 5.66 -12.93
C PHE A 246 -2.38 5.88 -12.31
N GLY A 247 -2.92 7.10 -12.40
CA GLY A 247 -4.28 7.44 -11.97
C GLY A 247 -5.36 6.67 -12.75
N LEU A 248 -5.20 6.56 -14.07
CA LEU A 248 -6.09 5.77 -14.92
C LEU A 248 -6.08 4.29 -14.52
N ASN A 249 -4.92 3.75 -14.23
CA ASN A 249 -4.74 2.38 -13.76
C ASN A 249 -5.34 2.18 -12.35
N GLY A 250 -5.24 3.16 -11.47
CA GLY A 250 -5.95 3.18 -10.18
C GLY A 250 -7.47 3.16 -10.36
N PHE A 251 -7.98 3.88 -11.34
CA PHE A 251 -9.41 3.87 -11.68
C PHE A 251 -9.88 2.50 -12.18
N ALA A 252 -9.04 1.72 -12.87
CA ALA A 252 -9.35 0.34 -13.25
C ALA A 252 -9.69 -0.55 -12.04
N ILE A 253 -8.96 -0.39 -10.91
CA ILE A 253 -9.27 -1.10 -9.67
C ILE A 253 -10.67 -0.74 -9.17
N VAL A 254 -11.04 0.54 -9.21
CA VAL A 254 -12.38 1.01 -8.79
C VAL A 254 -13.47 0.40 -9.67
N LEU A 255 -13.27 0.38 -11.00
CA LEU A 255 -14.19 -0.25 -11.94
C LEU A 255 -14.35 -1.75 -11.68
N GLY A 256 -13.24 -2.46 -11.48
CA GLY A 256 -13.24 -3.88 -11.14
C GLY A 256 -13.96 -4.15 -9.82
N SER A 257 -13.68 -3.35 -8.78
CA SER A 257 -14.32 -3.47 -7.46
C SER A 257 -15.82 -3.23 -7.51
N LYS A 258 -16.27 -2.24 -8.29
CA LYS A 258 -17.69 -1.99 -8.51
C LYS A 258 -18.35 -3.15 -9.25
N SER A 259 -17.70 -3.66 -10.29
CA SER A 259 -18.20 -4.79 -11.09
C SER A 259 -18.25 -6.09 -10.29
N ALA A 260 -17.34 -6.29 -9.34
CA ALA A 260 -17.31 -7.44 -8.43
C ALA A 260 -18.62 -7.62 -7.65
N GLY A 261 -19.27 -6.52 -7.28
CA GLY A 261 -20.55 -6.54 -6.55
C GLY A 261 -21.73 -7.20 -7.31
N ASN A 262 -21.60 -7.39 -8.63
CA ASN A 262 -22.61 -8.07 -9.43
C ASN A 262 -22.46 -9.61 -9.44
N PHE A 263 -21.44 -10.14 -8.81
CA PHE A 263 -21.12 -11.57 -8.81
C PHE A 263 -21.03 -12.10 -7.37
N LYS A 264 -21.25 -13.42 -7.20
CA LYS A 264 -20.90 -14.09 -5.95
C LYS A 264 -19.40 -14.03 -5.72
N GLU A 265 -18.97 -13.91 -4.49
CA GLU A 265 -17.58 -13.65 -4.10
C GLU A 265 -16.58 -14.63 -4.78
N LYS A 266 -16.86 -15.94 -4.76
CA LYS A 266 -16.00 -16.96 -5.43
C LYS A 266 -15.90 -16.75 -6.93
N ILE A 267 -17.01 -16.37 -7.59
CA ILE A 267 -17.03 -16.11 -9.04
C ILE A 267 -16.22 -14.85 -9.34
N SER A 268 -16.37 -13.80 -8.52
CA SER A 268 -15.62 -12.56 -8.66
C SER A 268 -14.11 -12.81 -8.56
N ILE A 269 -13.66 -13.55 -7.54
CA ILE A 269 -12.25 -13.91 -7.39
C ILE A 269 -11.76 -14.70 -8.60
N LYS A 270 -12.51 -15.69 -9.05
CA LYS A 270 -12.16 -16.50 -10.22
C LYS A 270 -12.00 -15.67 -11.49
N LEU A 271 -12.96 -14.77 -11.76
CA LEU A 271 -12.91 -13.87 -12.92
C LEU A 271 -11.70 -12.95 -12.84
N GLY A 272 -11.46 -12.33 -11.69
CA GLY A 272 -10.32 -11.44 -11.46
C GLY A 272 -8.99 -12.14 -11.66
N LEU A 273 -8.81 -13.33 -11.06
CA LEU A 273 -7.58 -14.12 -11.19
C LEU A 273 -7.35 -14.63 -12.61
N SER A 274 -8.41 -15.07 -13.29
CA SER A 274 -8.31 -15.51 -14.69
C SER A 274 -7.91 -14.36 -15.61
N LEU A 275 -8.52 -13.17 -15.43
CA LEU A 275 -8.16 -11.97 -16.17
C LEU A 275 -6.70 -11.59 -15.90
N MET A 276 -6.29 -11.53 -14.62
CA MET A 276 -4.91 -11.18 -14.24
C MET A 276 -3.91 -12.16 -14.87
N LEU A 277 -4.16 -13.45 -14.84
CA LEU A 277 -3.25 -14.45 -15.41
C LEU A 277 -3.14 -14.31 -16.93
N LEU A 278 -4.26 -14.17 -17.64
CA LEU A 278 -4.27 -13.96 -19.10
C LEU A 278 -3.53 -12.68 -19.49
N VAL A 279 -3.82 -11.59 -18.78
CA VAL A 279 -3.18 -10.28 -19.01
C VAL A 279 -1.70 -10.30 -18.63
N SER A 280 -1.30 -11.06 -17.61
CA SER A 280 0.12 -11.19 -17.27
C SER A 280 0.92 -11.89 -18.38
N ILE A 281 0.35 -12.88 -19.06
CA ILE A 281 0.95 -13.53 -20.24
C ILE A 281 1.04 -12.53 -21.40
N TYR A 282 -0.03 -11.78 -21.66
CA TYR A 282 -0.03 -10.72 -22.65
C TYR A 282 1.05 -9.64 -22.36
N LEU A 283 1.11 -9.14 -21.11
CA LEU A 283 2.11 -8.17 -20.69
C LEU A 283 3.53 -8.70 -20.80
N ALA A 284 3.75 -9.98 -20.52
CA ALA A 284 5.07 -10.56 -20.69
C ALA A 284 5.52 -10.54 -22.16
N MET A 285 4.63 -10.83 -23.10
CA MET A 285 4.93 -10.69 -24.54
C MET A 285 5.13 -9.20 -24.89
N ALA A 286 4.24 -8.32 -24.44
CA ALA A 286 4.30 -6.89 -24.75
C ALA A 286 5.58 -6.22 -24.21
N LEU A 287 6.00 -6.57 -22.99
CA LEU A 287 7.21 -6.07 -22.36
C LEU A 287 8.47 -6.63 -23.00
N THR A 288 8.53 -7.94 -23.27
CA THR A 288 9.73 -8.57 -23.88
C THR A 288 9.95 -8.16 -25.32
N LEU A 289 8.87 -7.91 -26.07
CA LEU A 289 8.92 -7.40 -27.44
C LEU A 289 9.00 -5.87 -27.49
N THR A 290 8.98 -5.20 -26.34
CA THR A 290 8.98 -3.71 -26.23
C THR A 290 7.95 -3.06 -27.15
N LEU A 291 6.71 -3.57 -27.10
CA LEU A 291 5.61 -3.04 -27.92
C LEU A 291 5.37 -1.56 -27.62
N PRO A 292 4.72 -0.81 -28.55
CA PRO A 292 4.41 0.60 -28.34
C PRO A 292 3.66 0.83 -27.02
N PHE A 293 3.92 1.97 -26.38
CA PHE A 293 3.40 2.39 -25.09
C PHE A 293 1.93 2.01 -24.84
N LEU A 294 1.03 2.28 -25.82
CA LEU A 294 -0.40 2.05 -25.64
C LEU A 294 -0.75 0.58 -25.33
N PHE A 295 -0.03 -0.37 -25.93
CA PHE A 295 -0.26 -1.80 -25.67
C PHE A 295 0.13 -2.20 -24.25
N ILE A 296 1.21 -1.63 -23.74
CA ILE A 296 1.66 -1.89 -22.36
C ILE A 296 0.70 -1.25 -21.37
N GLU A 297 0.25 -0.01 -21.63
CA GLU A 297 -0.69 0.70 -20.75
C GLU A 297 -2.05 0.01 -20.69
N VAL A 298 -2.59 -0.46 -21.82
CA VAL A 298 -3.81 -1.29 -21.83
C VAL A 298 -3.62 -2.56 -21.02
N GLY A 299 -2.45 -3.20 -21.11
CA GLY A 299 -2.13 -4.37 -20.29
C GLY A 299 -2.14 -4.05 -18.80
N PHE A 300 -1.51 -2.95 -18.37
CA PHE A 300 -1.52 -2.53 -16.95
C PHE A 300 -2.93 -2.19 -16.47
N PHE A 301 -3.71 -1.50 -17.29
CA PHE A 301 -5.11 -1.20 -16.98
C PHE A 301 -5.94 -2.47 -16.75
N LEU A 302 -5.87 -3.44 -17.66
CA LEU A 302 -6.61 -4.70 -17.56
C LEU A 302 -6.10 -5.57 -16.39
N LEU A 303 -4.81 -5.55 -16.09
CA LEU A 303 -4.23 -6.23 -14.95
C LEU A 303 -4.85 -5.73 -13.64
N LEU A 304 -4.92 -4.41 -13.48
CA LEU A 304 -5.47 -3.77 -12.29
C LEU A 304 -7.00 -3.84 -12.22
N LEU A 305 -7.68 -3.89 -13.37
CA LEU A 305 -9.10 -4.20 -13.42
C LEU A 305 -9.37 -5.59 -12.81
N GLY A 306 -8.56 -6.60 -13.17
CA GLY A 306 -8.63 -7.95 -12.59
C GLY A 306 -8.42 -7.94 -11.07
N LEU A 307 -7.44 -7.17 -10.58
CA LEU A 307 -7.21 -6.98 -9.15
C LEU A 307 -8.46 -6.41 -8.44
N GLY A 308 -9.14 -5.45 -9.06
CA GLY A 308 -10.37 -4.87 -8.53
C GLY A 308 -11.46 -5.91 -8.24
N PHE A 309 -11.59 -6.96 -9.06
CA PHE A 309 -12.54 -8.05 -8.80
C PHE A 309 -12.17 -8.89 -7.56
N ILE A 310 -10.88 -9.00 -7.25
CA ILE A 310 -10.39 -9.88 -6.18
C ILE A 310 -10.51 -9.21 -4.80
N LEU A 311 -10.16 -7.92 -4.70
CA LEU A 311 -9.97 -7.24 -3.43
C LEU A 311 -11.22 -7.26 -2.51
N PRO A 312 -12.41 -6.80 -2.93
CA PRO A 312 -13.57 -6.77 -2.06
C PRO A 312 -14.07 -8.19 -1.72
N ALA A 313 -14.10 -9.08 -2.71
CA ALA A 313 -14.59 -10.43 -2.53
C ALA A 313 -13.68 -11.27 -1.61
N GLY A 314 -12.36 -11.19 -1.81
CA GLY A 314 -11.37 -11.87 -0.96
C GLY A 314 -11.40 -11.37 0.47
N SER A 315 -11.48 -10.05 0.66
CA SER A 315 -11.58 -9.43 1.99
C SER A 315 -12.86 -9.84 2.72
N ALA A 316 -14.00 -9.87 2.03
CA ALA A 316 -15.30 -10.25 2.61
C ALA A 316 -15.28 -11.69 3.13
N ILE A 317 -14.79 -12.65 2.32
CA ILE A 317 -14.68 -14.05 2.74
C ILE A 317 -13.67 -14.19 3.88
N ALA A 318 -12.49 -13.61 3.76
CA ALA A 318 -11.44 -13.73 4.77
C ALA A 318 -11.91 -13.22 6.14
N MET A 319 -12.54 -12.05 6.20
CA MET A 319 -13.04 -11.48 7.45
C MET A 319 -14.22 -12.27 8.03
N SER A 320 -15.03 -12.92 7.19
CA SER A 320 -16.13 -13.76 7.65
C SER A 320 -15.67 -15.04 8.35
N LEU A 321 -14.49 -15.57 8.01
CA LEU A 321 -13.91 -16.77 8.60
C LEU A 321 -13.35 -16.55 10.02
N GLU A 322 -12.91 -15.34 10.34
CA GLU A 322 -12.21 -15.01 11.59
C GLU A 322 -12.89 -13.85 12.35
N ARG A 323 -14.24 -13.86 12.41
CA ARG A 323 -15.04 -12.80 13.05
C ARG A 323 -14.66 -12.55 14.51
N GLU A 324 -14.41 -13.62 15.26
CA GLU A 324 -14.04 -13.52 16.69
C GLU A 324 -12.65 -12.89 16.90
N ARG A 325 -11.79 -12.96 15.89
CA ARG A 325 -10.41 -12.42 15.90
C ARG A 325 -10.18 -11.41 14.78
N ALA A 326 -11.23 -10.64 14.45
CA ALA A 326 -11.21 -9.72 13.30
C ALA A 326 -10.03 -8.74 13.30
N GLY A 327 -9.58 -8.26 14.46
CA GLY A 327 -8.41 -7.38 14.59
C GLY A 327 -7.11 -8.07 14.16
N SER A 328 -6.86 -9.29 14.67
CA SER A 328 -5.68 -10.09 14.29
C SER A 328 -5.72 -10.53 12.83
N ALA A 329 -6.92 -10.90 12.34
CA ALA A 329 -7.15 -11.25 10.95
C ALA A 329 -6.86 -10.06 10.02
N SER A 330 -7.39 -8.88 10.33
CA SER A 330 -7.16 -7.65 9.56
C SER A 330 -5.68 -7.24 9.55
N ALA A 331 -4.98 -7.36 10.69
CA ALA A 331 -3.57 -7.05 10.78
C ALA A 331 -2.72 -7.99 9.90
N PHE A 332 -2.97 -9.29 9.95
CA PHE A 332 -2.26 -10.27 9.12
C PHE A 332 -2.60 -10.13 7.64
N PHE A 333 -3.87 -9.88 7.32
CA PHE A 333 -4.36 -9.64 5.97
C PHE A 333 -3.82 -8.34 5.36
N GLY A 334 -3.52 -7.34 6.18
CA GLY A 334 -2.85 -6.11 5.76
C GLY A 334 -1.33 -6.26 5.62
N PHE A 335 -0.71 -7.04 6.52
CA PHE A 335 0.74 -7.26 6.54
C PHE A 335 1.25 -7.97 5.29
N VAL A 336 0.67 -9.13 4.93
CA VAL A 336 1.20 -10.02 3.89
C VAL A 336 1.33 -9.34 2.52
N PRO A 337 0.35 -8.59 2.01
CA PRO A 337 0.47 -7.92 0.71
C PRO A 337 1.61 -6.89 0.66
N PHE A 338 1.74 -6.05 1.68
CA PHE A 338 2.82 -5.06 1.73
C PHE A 338 4.19 -5.70 1.88
N PHE A 339 4.28 -6.79 2.65
CA PHE A 339 5.51 -7.55 2.78
C PHE A 339 5.92 -8.19 1.44
N LEU A 340 5.00 -8.90 0.77
CA LEU A 340 5.24 -9.52 -0.54
C LEU A 340 5.56 -8.46 -1.60
N GLY A 341 4.83 -7.35 -1.61
CA GLY A 341 5.11 -6.22 -2.49
C GLY A 341 6.51 -5.65 -2.27
N GLY A 342 6.92 -5.50 -1.02
CA GLY A 342 8.27 -5.07 -0.65
C GLY A 342 9.36 -6.03 -1.13
N VAL A 343 9.10 -7.34 -1.10
CA VAL A 343 10.04 -8.35 -1.62
C VAL A 343 10.11 -8.32 -3.14
N VAL A 344 8.97 -8.17 -3.82
CA VAL A 344 8.90 -8.20 -5.30
C VAL A 344 9.45 -6.92 -5.93
N SER A 345 9.25 -5.75 -5.30
CA SER A 345 9.64 -4.45 -5.85
C SER A 345 11.10 -4.38 -6.33
N PRO A 346 12.14 -4.76 -5.57
CA PRO A 346 13.53 -4.66 -6.03
C PRO A 346 13.88 -5.71 -7.09
N LEU A 347 13.13 -6.82 -7.15
CA LEU A 347 13.37 -7.90 -8.13
C LEU A 347 13.08 -7.43 -9.56
N VAL A 348 12.11 -6.54 -9.76
CA VAL A 348 11.79 -6.00 -11.09
C VAL A 348 12.89 -5.08 -11.64
N GLY A 349 13.78 -4.59 -10.79
CA GLY A 349 14.92 -3.75 -11.20
C GLY A 349 16.21 -4.53 -11.48
N ILE A 350 16.22 -5.86 -11.35
CA ILE A 350 17.40 -6.69 -11.57
C ILE A 350 17.57 -6.96 -13.07
N GLY A 351 18.68 -6.52 -13.64
CA GLY A 351 18.99 -6.71 -15.06
C GLY A 351 18.11 -5.87 -15.98
N ASN A 352 17.46 -6.50 -16.96
CA ASN A 352 16.55 -5.79 -17.86
C ASN A 352 15.17 -5.66 -17.24
N ILE A 353 14.74 -4.42 -16.99
CA ILE A 353 13.48 -4.12 -16.30
C ILE A 353 12.24 -4.70 -17.00
N PHE A 354 12.25 -4.82 -18.32
CA PHE A 354 11.14 -5.41 -19.08
C PHE A 354 10.98 -6.90 -18.79
N HIS A 355 12.10 -7.63 -18.84
CA HIS A 355 12.09 -9.08 -18.58
C HIS A 355 11.81 -9.39 -17.11
N SER A 356 12.46 -8.70 -16.19
CA SER A 356 12.27 -8.94 -14.75
C SER A 356 10.87 -8.56 -14.29
N SER A 357 10.27 -7.47 -14.82
CA SER A 357 8.88 -7.13 -14.55
C SER A 357 7.91 -8.17 -15.11
N ALA A 358 8.14 -8.63 -16.35
CA ALA A 358 7.32 -9.67 -16.97
C ALA A 358 7.32 -10.96 -16.13
N ILE A 359 8.51 -11.39 -15.70
CA ILE A 359 8.68 -12.60 -14.86
C ILE A 359 7.96 -12.42 -13.51
N ALA A 360 8.16 -11.28 -12.84
CA ALA A 360 7.54 -11.01 -11.54
C ALA A 360 6.00 -11.00 -11.64
N ILE A 361 5.44 -10.32 -12.65
CA ILE A 361 4.00 -10.22 -12.90
C ILE A 361 3.40 -11.62 -13.16
N ILE A 362 4.03 -12.44 -14.02
CA ILE A 362 3.55 -13.81 -14.31
C ILE A 362 3.62 -14.68 -13.05
N ILE A 363 4.75 -14.71 -12.36
CA ILE A 363 4.95 -15.58 -11.20
C ILE A 363 3.94 -15.25 -10.12
N CYS A 364 3.78 -13.98 -9.78
CA CYS A 364 2.83 -13.56 -8.75
C CYS A 364 1.38 -13.87 -9.14
N SER A 365 0.99 -13.58 -10.38
CA SER A 365 -0.36 -13.91 -10.88
C SER A 365 -0.61 -15.42 -10.90
N ALA A 366 0.38 -16.22 -11.32
CA ALA A 366 0.27 -17.68 -11.35
C ALA A 366 0.16 -18.28 -9.94
N ILE A 367 0.98 -17.83 -8.97
CA ILE A 367 0.88 -18.30 -7.59
C ILE A 367 -0.51 -17.99 -7.01
N SER A 368 -1.02 -16.78 -7.22
CA SER A 368 -2.35 -16.39 -6.77
C SER A 368 -3.44 -17.28 -7.38
N PHE A 369 -3.39 -17.53 -8.69
CA PHE A 369 -4.35 -18.38 -9.40
C PHE A 369 -4.26 -19.86 -8.99
N ILE A 370 -3.05 -20.42 -8.88
CA ILE A 370 -2.82 -21.81 -8.46
C ILE A 370 -3.33 -22.03 -7.03
N THR A 371 -3.02 -21.09 -6.11
CA THR A 371 -3.50 -21.17 -4.73
C THR A 371 -5.04 -21.18 -4.67
N PHE A 372 -5.70 -20.36 -5.50
CA PHE A 372 -7.16 -20.40 -5.60
C PHE A 372 -7.68 -21.76 -6.07
N LYS A 373 -7.05 -22.34 -7.09
CA LYS A 373 -7.43 -23.66 -7.61
C LYS A 373 -7.23 -24.81 -6.63
N LEU A 374 -6.29 -24.68 -5.70
CA LEU A 374 -6.05 -25.69 -4.66
C LEU A 374 -7.11 -25.67 -3.53
N VAL A 375 -7.87 -24.57 -3.41
CA VAL A 375 -8.89 -24.40 -2.35
C VAL A 375 -10.32 -24.23 -2.89
N GLU A 376 -10.51 -24.18 -4.24
CA GLU A 376 -11.81 -24.17 -4.92
C GLU A 376 -12.48 -25.54 -4.81
#